data_a13a60659204400c382455363f35379a
#
_entry.id   a13a60659204400c382455363f35379a
#
_cell.length_a   1.000
_cell.length_b   1.000
_cell.length_c   1.000
_cell.angle_alpha   90.00
_cell.angle_beta   90.00
_cell.angle_gamma   90.00
#
_symmetry.space_group_name_H-M   'P 1'
#
loop_
_entity.id
_entity.type
_entity.pdbx_description
1 polymer ?
#
loop_
_entity_poly.entity_id
_entity_poly.type
_entity_poly.pdbx_seq_one_letter_code
_entity_poly.pdbx_strand_id
1 'polypeptide(L)'
;MARKTVFQQLSDLFGPERAQRSNKSRYSLNDKELLKTQSKEEYDYELLQRQQDAYLANQWKKVDNEIYQHSIYYETTRLASYADFEGMEFFPEIAAALDIFMEESTTPNGEGRILNIFSESKRVRRILQDLFFNRLDIHTNLPMWVRNTCKYGDNFLYLTIDSEDGVQGVKQLPNIEVSRKENDGFGENASTKESDKFNPVKFVWGQKDMEFNAWQVAHFRLLGDDRRLPYGTSILEKARRIWKQLLLSEDAML
;
A
#
# COMPACT_ATOMS: atom_id res chain seq x y z
N MET A 1 7.17 -42.27 19.58
CA MET A 1 8.13 -41.16 19.84
C MET A 1 7.92 -40.10 18.78
N ALA A 2 7.35 -38.96 19.14
CA ALA A 2 7.11 -37.87 18.19
C ALA A 2 8.44 -37.19 17.84
N ARG A 3 8.71 -37.01 16.54
CA ARG A 3 9.90 -36.29 16.05
C ARG A 3 9.73 -34.80 16.37
N LYS A 4 10.70 -34.22 17.10
CA LYS A 4 10.76 -32.79 17.37
C LYS A 4 10.93 -32.01 16.05
N THR A 5 10.21 -30.91 15.91
CA THR A 5 10.35 -30.02 14.75
C THR A 5 11.70 -29.31 14.75
N VAL A 6 12.19 -28.89 13.58
CA VAL A 6 13.48 -28.19 13.42
C VAL A 6 13.55 -26.93 14.32
N PHE A 7 12.43 -26.26 14.52
CA PHE A 7 12.32 -25.09 15.39
C PHE A 7 12.53 -25.43 16.89
N GLN A 8 12.01 -26.58 17.34
CA GLN A 8 12.24 -27.06 18.70
C GLN A 8 13.69 -27.51 18.92
N GLN A 9 14.34 -28.07 17.90
CA GLN A 9 15.75 -28.44 17.97
C GLN A 9 16.67 -27.20 18.01
N LEU A 10 16.33 -26.12 17.30
CA LEU A 10 17.05 -24.85 17.34
C LEU A 10 16.85 -24.12 18.68
N SER A 11 15.64 -24.11 19.21
CA SER A 11 15.34 -23.55 20.54
C SER A 11 16.09 -24.26 21.67
N ASP A 12 16.25 -25.58 21.58
CA ASP A 12 17.06 -26.37 22.55
C ASP A 12 18.58 -26.10 22.44
N LEU A 13 19.06 -25.60 21.28
CA LEU A 13 20.48 -25.26 21.06
C LEU A 13 20.84 -23.86 21.56
N PHE A 14 19.88 -22.91 21.46
CA PHE A 14 20.13 -21.50 21.78
C PHE A 14 19.31 -20.97 22.98
N GLY A 15 18.59 -21.86 23.68
CA GLY A 15 17.80 -21.49 24.85
C GLY A 15 18.63 -21.11 26.06
N PRO A 16 18.16 -20.17 26.90
CA PRO A 16 18.93 -19.60 28.02
C PRO A 16 19.26 -20.60 29.14
N GLU A 17 18.71 -21.81 29.16
CA GLU A 17 18.95 -22.79 30.20
C GLU A 17 20.34 -23.47 30.17
N ARG A 18 21.07 -23.38 29.05
CA ARG A 18 22.43 -23.96 28.97
C ARG A 18 23.51 -23.09 29.61
N ALA A 19 23.25 -21.79 29.78
CA ALA A 19 24.20 -20.87 30.40
C ALA A 19 24.30 -21.05 31.95
N GLN A 20 23.25 -21.65 32.58
CA GLN A 20 23.21 -21.80 34.04
C GLN A 20 23.87 -23.08 34.60
N ARG A 21 24.28 -24.05 33.76
CA ARG A 21 24.82 -25.33 34.24
C ARG A 21 26.34 -25.41 34.31
N SER A 22 27.09 -24.38 33.93
CA SER A 22 28.55 -24.46 33.85
C SER A 22 29.32 -23.82 35.02
N ASN A 23 28.66 -23.19 36.01
CA ASN A 23 29.36 -22.53 37.10
C ASN A 23 28.88 -22.95 38.51
N LYS A 24 29.03 -24.22 38.85
CA LYS A 24 29.12 -24.66 40.26
C LYS A 24 30.44 -25.37 40.48
N SER A 25 31.51 -24.62 40.75
CA SER A 25 32.70 -25.14 41.38
C SER A 25 33.56 -24.01 41.95
N ARG A 26 33.57 -24.00 43.29
CA ARG A 26 34.68 -23.57 44.14
C ARG A 26 35.22 -22.14 43.96
N TYR A 27 34.77 -21.22 44.83
CA TYR A 27 35.70 -20.25 45.47
C TYR A 27 35.10 -19.79 46.79
N SER A 28 35.90 -19.83 47.85
CA SER A 28 35.62 -19.40 49.21
C SER A 28 36.16 -17.98 49.44
N LEU A 29 35.45 -17.21 50.22
CA LEU A 29 35.93 -16.12 51.12
C LEU A 29 36.22 -14.72 50.57
N ASN A 30 35.84 -14.34 49.34
CA ASN A 30 35.77 -12.92 48.95
C ASN A 30 34.46 -12.56 48.25
N ASP A 31 33.44 -13.41 48.44
CA ASP A 31 32.23 -13.37 47.61
C ASP A 31 31.32 -12.13 47.83
N LYS A 32 31.43 -11.46 48.99
CA LYS A 32 30.56 -10.31 49.26
C LYS A 32 30.98 -9.02 48.54
N GLU A 33 32.25 -8.83 48.28
CA GLU A 33 32.75 -7.69 47.50
C GLU A 33 32.62 -7.96 46.01
N LEU A 34 32.90 -9.17 45.53
CA LEU A 34 32.72 -9.59 44.17
C LEU A 34 31.24 -9.56 43.75
N LEU A 35 30.33 -10.01 44.61
CA LEU A 35 28.89 -9.95 44.38
C LEU A 35 28.35 -8.50 44.34
N LYS A 36 28.93 -7.59 45.15
CA LYS A 36 28.59 -6.16 45.08
C LYS A 36 29.12 -5.50 43.82
N THR A 37 30.27 -5.90 43.32
CA THR A 37 30.86 -5.36 42.10
C THR A 37 30.12 -5.90 40.87
N GLN A 38 29.82 -7.22 40.85
CA GLN A 38 29.00 -7.81 39.78
C GLN A 38 27.58 -7.25 39.71
N SER A 39 26.94 -7.04 40.88
CA SER A 39 25.59 -6.43 40.91
C SER A 39 25.62 -4.96 40.49
N LYS A 40 26.70 -4.25 40.68
CA LYS A 40 26.85 -2.86 40.24
C LYS A 40 27.13 -2.78 38.74
N GLU A 41 27.97 -3.66 38.20
CA GLU A 41 28.24 -3.74 36.77
C GLU A 41 26.98 -4.20 35.98
N GLU A 42 26.24 -5.14 36.55
CA GLU A 42 24.97 -5.62 35.96
C GLU A 42 23.91 -4.51 35.98
N TYR A 43 23.80 -3.73 37.06
CA TYR A 43 22.92 -2.58 37.16
C TYR A 43 23.32 -1.45 36.20
N ASP A 44 24.60 -1.14 36.09
CA ASP A 44 25.13 -0.15 35.16
C ASP A 44 24.93 -0.59 33.71
N TYR A 45 25.02 -1.88 33.41
CA TYR A 45 24.72 -2.43 32.09
C TYR A 45 23.24 -2.34 31.74
N GLU A 46 22.34 -2.68 32.67
CA GLU A 46 20.89 -2.51 32.47
C GLU A 46 20.51 -1.04 32.28
N LEU A 47 21.14 -0.13 33.03
CA LEU A 47 20.91 1.31 32.90
C LEU A 47 21.34 1.82 31.51
N LEU A 48 22.49 1.37 31.02
CA LEU A 48 22.98 1.68 29.68
C LEU A 48 22.06 1.12 28.58
N GLN A 49 21.57 -0.10 28.73
CA GLN A 49 20.57 -0.67 27.80
C GLN A 49 19.29 0.15 27.79
N ARG A 50 18.73 0.51 28.96
CA ARG A 50 17.53 1.36 29.04
C ARG A 50 17.74 2.72 28.40
N GLN A 51 18.91 3.32 28.54
CA GLN A 51 19.25 4.59 27.88
C GLN A 51 19.35 4.44 26.36
N GLN A 52 19.97 3.34 25.89
CA GLN A 52 20.02 3.03 24.44
C GLN A 52 18.64 2.76 23.88
N ASP A 53 17.81 1.99 24.56
CA ASP A 53 16.44 1.70 24.14
C ASP A 53 15.59 2.97 24.11
N ALA A 54 15.71 3.84 25.12
CA ALA A 54 15.02 5.13 25.14
C ALA A 54 15.51 6.07 24.03
N TYR A 55 16.81 6.07 23.71
CA TYR A 55 17.36 6.85 22.61
C TYR A 55 16.86 6.34 21.26
N LEU A 56 16.87 5.01 21.05
CA LEU A 56 16.33 4.40 19.85
C LEU A 56 14.83 4.67 19.71
N ALA A 57 14.06 4.50 20.78
CA ALA A 57 12.62 4.80 20.79
C ALA A 57 12.33 6.26 20.43
N ASN A 58 13.14 7.20 20.91
CA ASN A 58 12.99 8.61 20.55
C ASN A 58 13.40 8.91 19.10
N GLN A 59 14.39 8.19 18.55
CA GLN A 59 14.72 8.28 17.12
C GLN A 59 13.58 7.73 16.26
N TRP A 60 13.04 6.57 16.61
CA TRP A 60 11.90 5.99 15.90
C TRP A 60 10.68 6.91 15.93
N LYS A 61 10.34 7.53 17.05
CA LYS A 61 9.26 8.52 17.14
C LYS A 61 9.46 9.72 16.23
N LYS A 62 10.70 10.18 16.03
CA LYS A 62 11.00 11.26 15.08
C LYS A 62 10.78 10.83 13.65
N VAL A 63 11.28 9.63 13.28
CA VAL A 63 11.11 9.05 11.95
C VAL A 63 9.63 8.83 11.65
N ASP A 64 8.87 8.26 12.59
CA ASP A 64 7.42 8.07 12.43
C ASP A 64 6.69 9.40 12.22
N ASN A 65 7.04 10.45 12.97
CA ASN A 65 6.43 11.77 12.80
C ASN A 65 6.79 12.39 11.44
N GLU A 66 8.02 12.24 10.98
CA GLU A 66 8.44 12.70 9.64
C GLU A 66 7.70 11.93 8.54
N ILE A 67 7.57 10.61 8.65
CA ILE A 67 6.81 9.77 7.71
C ILE A 67 5.34 10.18 7.71
N TYR A 68 4.74 10.41 8.89
CA TYR A 68 3.35 10.84 9.02
C TYR A 68 3.12 12.21 8.38
N GLN A 69 3.98 13.20 8.65
CA GLN A 69 3.90 14.52 8.01
C GLN A 69 4.08 14.44 6.50
N HIS A 70 4.99 13.58 6.05
CA HIS A 70 5.21 13.33 4.64
C HIS A 70 3.99 12.69 3.98
N SER A 71 3.35 11.72 4.64
CA SER A 71 2.12 11.08 4.16
C SER A 71 0.96 12.09 4.00
N ILE A 72 0.74 12.97 4.98
CA ILE A 72 -0.27 14.04 4.89
C ILE A 72 0.05 15.01 3.74
N TYR A 73 1.32 15.38 3.58
CA TYR A 73 1.75 16.25 2.48
C TYR A 73 1.47 15.62 1.11
N TYR A 74 1.75 14.31 0.96
CA TYR A 74 1.46 13.58 -0.27
C TYR A 74 -0.03 13.51 -0.57
N GLU A 75 -0.85 13.20 0.42
CA GLU A 75 -2.30 13.13 0.26
C GLU A 75 -2.87 14.48 -0.17
N THR A 76 -2.49 15.56 0.49
CA THR A 76 -2.92 16.93 0.15
C THR A 76 -2.46 17.32 -1.25
N THR A 77 -1.21 16.99 -1.61
CA THR A 77 -0.66 17.29 -2.95
C THR A 77 -1.37 16.47 -4.03
N ARG A 78 -1.73 15.21 -3.75
CA ARG A 78 -2.47 14.34 -4.65
C ARG A 78 -3.85 14.92 -4.96
N LEU A 79 -4.61 15.29 -3.93
CA LEU A 79 -5.94 15.87 -4.08
C LEU A 79 -5.90 17.19 -4.86
N ALA A 80 -4.92 18.06 -4.58
CA ALA A 80 -4.70 19.28 -5.34
C ALA A 80 -4.37 18.99 -6.82
N SER A 81 -3.59 17.93 -7.08
CA SER A 81 -3.30 17.52 -8.46
C SER A 81 -4.55 17.02 -9.18
N TYR A 82 -5.40 16.27 -8.50
CA TYR A 82 -6.65 15.75 -9.09
C TYR A 82 -7.61 16.88 -9.43
N ALA A 83 -7.74 17.90 -8.57
CA ALA A 83 -8.51 19.09 -8.87
C ALA A 83 -7.97 19.84 -10.10
N ASP A 84 -6.64 19.96 -10.21
CA ASP A 84 -6.01 20.52 -11.41
C ASP A 84 -6.36 19.72 -12.68
N PHE A 85 -6.30 18.38 -12.61
CA PHE A 85 -6.64 17.52 -13.76
C PHE A 85 -8.12 17.64 -14.17
N GLU A 86 -9.01 17.83 -13.22
CA GLU A 86 -10.41 18.16 -13.54
C GLU A 86 -10.54 19.49 -14.27
N GLY A 87 -9.84 20.52 -13.78
CA GLY A 87 -9.79 21.81 -14.46
C GLY A 87 -9.19 21.73 -15.86
N MET A 88 -8.14 20.93 -16.04
CA MET A 88 -7.51 20.71 -17.36
C MET A 88 -8.46 20.04 -18.36
N GLU A 89 -9.33 19.13 -17.93
CA GLU A 89 -10.27 18.43 -18.80
C GLU A 89 -11.35 19.34 -19.40
N PHE A 90 -11.61 20.52 -18.83
CA PHE A 90 -12.51 21.51 -19.45
C PHE A 90 -11.97 22.07 -20.77
N PHE A 91 -10.66 21.92 -21.02
CA PHE A 91 -10.05 22.28 -22.29
C PHE A 91 -10.29 21.18 -23.32
N PRO A 92 -10.96 21.49 -24.47
CA PRO A 92 -11.36 20.48 -25.46
C PRO A 92 -10.17 19.65 -26.00
N GLU A 93 -9.01 20.28 -26.14
CA GLU A 93 -7.79 19.64 -26.64
C GLU A 93 -7.28 18.57 -25.68
N ILE A 94 -7.37 18.83 -24.37
CA ILE A 94 -6.95 17.89 -23.32
C ILE A 94 -7.97 16.75 -23.21
N ALA A 95 -9.27 17.07 -23.27
CA ALA A 95 -10.31 16.06 -23.28
C ALA A 95 -10.16 15.12 -24.48
N ALA A 96 -9.97 15.68 -25.69
CA ALA A 96 -9.74 14.89 -26.90
C ALA A 96 -8.47 14.02 -26.82
N ALA A 97 -7.40 14.53 -26.22
CA ALA A 97 -6.19 13.73 -26.01
C ALA A 97 -6.46 12.53 -25.08
N LEU A 98 -7.22 12.71 -23.99
CA LEU A 98 -7.61 11.61 -23.09
C LEU A 98 -8.47 10.57 -23.82
N ASP A 99 -9.39 11.02 -24.68
CA ASP A 99 -10.25 10.13 -25.47
C ASP A 99 -9.42 9.32 -26.48
N ILE A 100 -8.44 9.93 -27.15
CA ILE A 100 -7.51 9.24 -28.05
C ILE A 100 -6.69 8.17 -27.27
N PHE A 101 -6.14 8.50 -26.10
CA PHE A 101 -5.43 7.51 -25.29
C PHE A 101 -6.32 6.34 -24.90
N MET A 102 -7.57 6.60 -24.54
CA MET A 102 -8.54 5.58 -24.21
C MET A 102 -8.86 4.70 -25.42
N GLU A 103 -9.20 5.29 -26.56
CA GLU A 103 -9.58 4.60 -27.80
C GLU A 103 -8.43 3.71 -28.31
N GLU A 104 -7.22 4.25 -28.40
CA GLU A 104 -6.04 3.50 -28.85
C GLU A 104 -5.69 2.34 -27.91
N SER A 105 -5.86 2.52 -26.59
CA SER A 105 -5.59 1.48 -25.60
C SER A 105 -6.65 0.39 -25.56
N THR A 106 -7.86 0.66 -26.04
CA THR A 106 -9.02 -0.25 -26.01
C THR A 106 -9.54 -0.60 -27.39
N THR A 107 -8.70 -0.47 -28.42
CA THR A 107 -9.05 -0.82 -29.80
C THR A 107 -9.43 -2.31 -29.88
N PRO A 108 -10.62 -2.64 -30.38
CA PRO A 108 -11.05 -4.02 -30.55
C PRO A 108 -10.26 -4.71 -31.66
N ASN A 109 -10.00 -6.00 -31.49
CA ASN A 109 -9.38 -6.82 -32.52
C ASN A 109 -10.34 -7.05 -33.72
N GLY A 110 -9.87 -7.79 -34.75
CA GLY A 110 -10.68 -8.11 -35.94
C GLY A 110 -11.98 -8.90 -35.65
N GLU A 111 -12.13 -9.46 -34.45
CA GLU A 111 -13.34 -10.13 -33.96
C GLU A 111 -14.26 -9.19 -33.14
N GLY A 112 -13.92 -7.91 -33.03
CA GLY A 112 -14.66 -6.94 -32.23
C GLY A 112 -14.47 -7.08 -30.72
N ARG A 113 -13.42 -7.75 -30.26
CA ARG A 113 -13.12 -7.98 -28.84
C ARG A 113 -11.95 -7.13 -28.39
N ILE A 114 -12.11 -6.42 -27.27
CA ILE A 114 -11.04 -5.67 -26.62
C ILE A 114 -10.10 -6.61 -25.84
N LEU A 115 -10.63 -7.71 -25.27
CA LEU A 115 -9.89 -8.67 -24.47
C LEU A 115 -9.91 -10.06 -25.09
N ASN A 116 -8.75 -10.67 -25.23
CA ASN A 116 -8.60 -12.06 -25.67
C ASN A 116 -8.14 -12.93 -24.50
N ILE A 117 -8.86 -14.03 -24.28
CA ILE A 117 -8.57 -14.97 -23.19
C ILE A 117 -7.99 -16.26 -23.76
N PHE A 118 -6.73 -16.53 -23.44
CA PHE A 118 -6.02 -17.74 -23.81
C PHE A 118 -5.84 -18.65 -22.60
N SER A 119 -6.25 -19.90 -22.70
CA SER A 119 -6.03 -20.92 -21.69
C SER A 119 -6.07 -22.29 -22.33
N GLU A 120 -5.19 -23.20 -21.91
CA GLU A 120 -5.19 -24.60 -22.33
C GLU A 120 -6.43 -25.34 -21.83
N SER A 121 -6.89 -25.00 -20.60
CA SER A 121 -8.09 -25.59 -19.99
C SER A 121 -9.36 -24.92 -20.52
N LYS A 122 -10.21 -25.68 -21.17
CA LYS A 122 -11.54 -25.21 -21.62
C LYS A 122 -12.41 -24.74 -20.45
N ARG A 123 -12.28 -25.36 -19.27
CA ARG A 123 -13.04 -25.01 -18.07
C ARG A 123 -12.62 -23.62 -17.56
N VAL A 124 -11.32 -23.39 -17.43
CA VAL A 124 -10.78 -22.10 -17.00
C VAL A 124 -11.16 -21.00 -17.98
N ARG A 125 -11.03 -21.27 -19.29
CA ARG A 125 -11.43 -20.30 -20.32
C ARG A 125 -12.89 -19.88 -20.20
N ARG A 126 -13.81 -20.81 -19.96
CA ARG A 126 -15.24 -20.49 -19.77
C ARG A 126 -15.48 -19.63 -18.54
N ILE A 127 -14.84 -19.95 -17.42
CA ILE A 127 -14.97 -19.19 -16.17
C ILE A 127 -14.47 -17.75 -16.38
N LEU A 128 -13.32 -17.58 -17.02
CA LEU A 128 -12.77 -16.26 -17.30
C LEU A 128 -13.63 -15.48 -18.32
N GLN A 129 -14.17 -16.14 -19.32
CA GLN A 129 -15.08 -15.52 -20.27
C GLN A 129 -16.37 -15.04 -19.58
N ASP A 130 -16.96 -15.86 -18.72
CA ASP A 130 -18.12 -15.46 -17.94
C ASP A 130 -17.81 -14.27 -17.02
N LEU A 131 -16.69 -14.32 -16.31
CA LEU A 131 -16.26 -13.24 -15.44
C LEU A 131 -16.05 -11.93 -16.19
N PHE A 132 -15.24 -11.92 -17.24
CA PHE A 132 -14.87 -10.67 -17.92
C PHE A 132 -15.97 -10.11 -18.82
N PHE A 133 -16.70 -10.96 -19.54
CA PHE A 133 -17.69 -10.49 -20.51
C PHE A 133 -19.09 -10.34 -19.92
N ASN A 134 -19.51 -11.23 -18.99
CA ASN A 134 -20.87 -11.19 -18.45
C ASN A 134 -20.95 -10.41 -17.13
N ARG A 135 -20.03 -10.68 -16.17
CA ARG A 135 -20.10 -10.07 -14.82
C ARG A 135 -19.44 -8.71 -14.75
N LEU A 136 -18.27 -8.55 -15.38
CA LEU A 136 -17.54 -7.28 -15.38
C LEU A 136 -17.89 -6.37 -16.55
N ASP A 137 -18.55 -6.90 -17.58
CA ASP A 137 -18.87 -6.20 -18.83
C ASP A 137 -17.68 -5.36 -19.34
N ILE A 138 -16.57 -6.04 -19.58
CA ILE A 138 -15.28 -5.40 -19.87
C ILE A 138 -15.34 -4.52 -21.13
N HIS A 139 -16.20 -4.88 -22.10
CA HIS A 139 -16.33 -4.12 -23.32
C HIS A 139 -16.88 -2.71 -23.10
N THR A 140 -17.81 -2.58 -22.16
CA THR A 140 -18.43 -1.28 -21.82
C THR A 140 -17.58 -0.51 -20.82
N ASN A 141 -17.02 -1.21 -19.82
CA ASN A 141 -16.40 -0.55 -18.67
C ASN A 141 -14.91 -0.23 -18.86
N LEU A 142 -14.17 -1.06 -19.62
CA LEU A 142 -12.72 -0.89 -19.75
C LEU A 142 -12.31 0.46 -20.34
N PRO A 143 -12.96 0.99 -21.39
CA PRO A 143 -12.63 2.30 -21.92
C PRO A 143 -12.72 3.41 -20.85
N MET A 144 -13.80 3.43 -20.06
CA MET A 144 -13.95 4.40 -18.98
C MET A 144 -12.89 4.23 -17.89
N TRP A 145 -12.53 3.00 -17.52
CA TRP A 145 -11.49 2.75 -16.53
C TRP A 145 -10.12 3.21 -17.03
N VAL A 146 -9.80 2.95 -18.29
CA VAL A 146 -8.54 3.40 -18.91
C VAL A 146 -8.49 4.92 -18.96
N ARG A 147 -9.58 5.58 -19.40
CA ARG A 147 -9.65 7.04 -19.45
C ARG A 147 -9.41 7.67 -18.07
N ASN A 148 -10.07 7.16 -17.03
CA ASN A 148 -9.86 7.63 -15.66
C ASN A 148 -8.44 7.34 -15.15
N THR A 149 -7.89 6.18 -15.48
CA THR A 149 -6.50 5.85 -15.15
C THR A 149 -5.53 6.81 -15.83
N CYS A 150 -5.75 7.18 -17.07
CA CYS A 150 -4.97 8.18 -17.79
C CYS A 150 -5.08 9.57 -17.14
N LYS A 151 -6.29 9.99 -16.81
CA LYS A 151 -6.56 11.31 -16.21
C LYS A 151 -5.95 11.48 -14.84
N TYR A 152 -6.16 10.53 -13.92
CA TYR A 152 -5.71 10.65 -12.52
C TYR A 152 -4.39 9.96 -12.23
N GLY A 153 -3.96 9.01 -13.08
CA GLY A 153 -2.86 8.10 -12.80
C GLY A 153 -3.28 6.89 -11.97
N ASP A 154 -4.45 6.94 -11.35
CA ASP A 154 -5.03 5.93 -10.47
C ASP A 154 -6.46 5.60 -10.88
N ASN A 155 -6.89 4.37 -10.60
CA ASN A 155 -8.29 3.98 -10.69
C ASN A 155 -8.60 2.90 -9.65
N PHE A 156 -9.63 3.12 -8.85
CA PHE A 156 -10.05 2.23 -7.76
C PHE A 156 -11.37 1.55 -8.12
N LEU A 157 -11.32 0.23 -8.22
CA LEU A 157 -12.48 -0.59 -8.52
C LEU A 157 -12.83 -1.46 -7.32
N TYR A 158 -13.98 -1.23 -6.71
CA TYR A 158 -14.50 -2.08 -5.65
C TYR A 158 -15.11 -3.35 -6.26
N LEU A 159 -14.66 -4.50 -5.76
CA LEU A 159 -15.12 -5.82 -6.19
C LEU A 159 -16.25 -6.28 -5.28
N THR A 160 -17.41 -6.55 -5.86
CA THR A 160 -18.48 -7.25 -5.15
C THR A 160 -18.20 -8.74 -5.21
N ILE A 161 -17.89 -9.34 -4.07
CA ILE A 161 -17.47 -10.74 -3.97
C ILE A 161 -18.47 -11.51 -3.12
N ASP A 162 -18.97 -12.62 -3.67
CA ASP A 162 -19.76 -13.59 -2.96
C ASP A 162 -18.94 -14.84 -2.61
N SER A 163 -19.30 -15.50 -1.50
CA SER A 163 -18.57 -16.67 -0.99
C SER A 163 -18.70 -17.91 -1.87
N GLU A 164 -19.82 -18.04 -2.59
CA GLU A 164 -20.10 -19.21 -3.43
C GLU A 164 -19.69 -18.99 -4.88
N ASP A 165 -20.05 -17.84 -5.45
CA ASP A 165 -19.87 -17.54 -6.85
C ASP A 165 -18.65 -16.66 -7.18
N GLY A 166 -17.91 -16.21 -6.15
CA GLY A 166 -16.73 -15.35 -6.33
C GLY A 166 -17.09 -13.91 -6.72
N VAL A 167 -16.36 -13.33 -7.68
CA VAL A 167 -16.60 -11.96 -8.12
C VAL A 167 -17.88 -11.88 -8.94
N GLN A 168 -18.85 -11.09 -8.45
CA GLN A 168 -20.16 -10.87 -9.08
C GLN A 168 -20.21 -9.62 -9.94
N GLY A 169 -19.44 -8.61 -9.58
CA GLY A 169 -19.42 -7.35 -10.28
C GLY A 169 -18.35 -6.40 -9.76
N VAL A 170 -18.29 -5.24 -10.38
CA VAL A 170 -17.34 -4.21 -10.06
C VAL A 170 -18.01 -2.85 -10.00
N LYS A 171 -17.59 -2.01 -9.05
CA LYS A 171 -18.05 -0.63 -8.94
C LYS A 171 -16.84 0.30 -8.88
N GLN A 172 -16.80 1.27 -9.78
CA GLN A 172 -15.77 2.29 -9.75
C GLN A 172 -15.99 3.22 -8.55
N LEU A 173 -14.94 3.47 -7.78
CA LEU A 173 -14.93 4.42 -6.68
C LEU A 173 -14.38 5.76 -7.17
N PRO A 174 -14.87 6.90 -6.66
CA PRO A 174 -14.31 8.21 -6.97
C PRO A 174 -12.87 8.34 -6.52
N ASN A 175 -11.95 8.63 -7.43
CA ASN A 175 -10.51 8.69 -7.15
C ASN A 175 -10.15 9.75 -6.10
N ILE A 176 -10.93 10.84 -6.03
CA ILE A 176 -10.72 11.94 -5.07
C ILE A 176 -11.05 11.50 -3.64
N GLU A 177 -12.01 10.59 -3.48
CA GLU A 177 -12.56 10.20 -2.17
C GLU A 177 -11.86 8.98 -1.57
N VAL A 178 -11.06 8.24 -2.36
CA VAL A 178 -10.40 7.02 -1.92
C VAL A 178 -8.97 7.30 -1.54
N SER A 179 -8.60 6.92 -0.33
CA SER A 179 -7.21 6.92 0.13
C SER A 179 -6.72 5.51 0.41
N ARG A 180 -5.45 5.27 0.10
CA ARG A 180 -4.74 4.03 0.39
C ARG A 180 -3.91 4.22 1.65
N LYS A 181 -4.18 3.44 2.67
CA LYS A 181 -3.40 3.38 3.91
C LYS A 181 -2.52 2.15 3.88
N GLU A 182 -1.24 2.34 4.07
CA GLU A 182 -0.28 1.27 4.27
C GLU A 182 0.03 1.18 5.76
N ASN A 183 -0.14 -0.01 6.33
CA ASN A 183 0.19 -0.23 7.74
C ASN A 183 1.62 -0.76 7.78
N ASP A 184 2.57 0.11 8.05
CA ASP A 184 4.01 -0.20 8.04
C ASP A 184 4.43 -1.15 9.16
N GLY A 185 3.49 -1.56 10.03
CA GLY A 185 3.75 -2.49 11.14
C GLY A 185 4.66 -1.91 12.23
N PHE A 186 5.09 -0.66 12.09
CA PHE A 186 5.92 0.09 13.02
C PHE A 186 5.17 1.32 13.53
N GLY A 187 5.24 1.60 14.83
CA GLY A 187 4.65 2.77 15.47
C GLY A 187 3.43 2.51 16.34
N GLU A 188 2.96 3.56 17.04
CA GLU A 188 1.82 3.52 17.98
C GLU A 188 0.49 3.11 17.31
N ASN A 189 0.40 3.24 15.99
CA ASN A 189 -0.75 2.85 15.18
C ASN A 189 -0.64 1.44 14.59
N ALA A 190 0.42 0.69 14.91
CA ALA A 190 0.51 -0.71 14.52
C ALA A 190 -0.67 -1.45 15.14
N SER A 191 -1.61 -1.88 14.30
CA SER A 191 -2.78 -2.59 14.77
C SER A 191 -2.34 -3.85 15.52
N THR A 192 -2.78 -3.96 16.77
CA THR A 192 -2.53 -5.14 17.61
C THR A 192 -3.33 -6.37 17.16
N LYS A 193 -4.20 -6.19 16.16
CA LYS A 193 -4.99 -7.30 15.62
C LYS A 193 -4.14 -8.16 14.69
N GLU A 194 -4.08 -9.43 14.98
CA GLU A 194 -3.33 -10.43 14.19
C GLU A 194 -3.74 -10.45 12.71
N SER A 195 -5.01 -10.12 12.40
CA SER A 195 -5.54 -9.98 11.04
C SER A 195 -4.87 -8.88 10.22
N ASP A 196 -4.43 -7.80 10.86
CA ASP A 196 -3.85 -6.64 10.17
C ASP A 196 -2.38 -6.86 9.79
N LYS A 197 -1.71 -7.83 10.43
CA LYS A 197 -0.34 -8.24 10.07
C LYS A 197 -0.26 -8.92 8.70
N PHE A 198 -1.35 -9.57 8.27
CA PHE A 198 -1.44 -10.25 6.97
C PHE A 198 -1.94 -9.34 5.83
N ASN A 199 -2.60 -8.21 6.15
CA ASN A 199 -3.11 -7.26 5.18
C ASN A 199 -2.60 -5.84 5.51
N PRO A 200 -1.35 -5.53 5.14
CA PRO A 200 -0.75 -4.23 5.47
C PRO A 200 -1.39 -3.05 4.70
N VAL A 201 -2.15 -3.32 3.65
CA VAL A 201 -2.79 -2.30 2.82
C VAL A 201 -4.29 -2.29 3.04
N LYS A 202 -4.83 -1.11 3.35
CA LYS A 202 -6.27 -0.84 3.43
C LYS A 202 -6.62 0.34 2.52
N PHE A 203 -7.84 0.33 2.00
CA PHE A 203 -8.41 1.47 1.28
C PHE A 203 -9.52 2.07 2.11
N VAL A 204 -9.58 3.39 2.16
CA VAL A 204 -10.59 4.13 2.92
C VAL A 204 -11.36 5.03 1.96
N TRP A 205 -12.68 4.94 2.00
CA TRP A 205 -13.55 5.84 1.27
C TRP A 205 -14.00 6.98 2.19
N GLY A 206 -13.44 8.19 1.98
CA GLY A 206 -13.46 9.30 2.92
C GLY A 206 -14.84 9.83 3.31
N GLN A 207 -15.84 9.81 2.43
CA GLN A 207 -17.18 10.33 2.77
C GLN A 207 -17.95 9.46 3.78
N LYS A 208 -17.59 8.19 3.91
CA LYS A 208 -18.33 7.21 4.73
C LYS A 208 -17.46 6.50 5.75
N ASP A 209 -16.18 6.85 5.88
CA ASP A 209 -15.17 6.14 6.69
C ASP A 209 -15.22 4.62 6.49
N MET A 210 -15.56 4.19 5.27
CA MET A 210 -15.62 2.77 4.95
C MET A 210 -14.24 2.26 4.64
N GLU A 211 -13.76 1.33 5.46
CA GLU A 211 -12.51 0.65 5.22
C GLU A 211 -12.72 -0.62 4.39
N PHE A 212 -11.91 -0.77 3.35
CA PHE A 212 -11.85 -1.95 2.50
C PHE A 212 -10.50 -2.64 2.64
N ASN A 213 -10.51 -3.95 2.65
CA ASN A 213 -9.29 -4.74 2.59
C ASN A 213 -8.69 -4.71 1.17
N ALA A 214 -7.38 -4.98 1.07
CA ALA A 214 -6.65 -4.97 -0.20
C ALA A 214 -7.27 -5.88 -1.29
N TRP A 215 -7.87 -7.01 -0.90
CA TRP A 215 -8.51 -7.95 -1.82
C TRP A 215 -9.88 -7.52 -2.34
N GLN A 216 -10.51 -6.50 -1.72
CA GLN A 216 -11.81 -5.96 -2.12
C GLN A 216 -11.68 -4.83 -3.16
N VAL A 217 -10.49 -4.26 -3.33
CA VAL A 217 -10.27 -3.13 -4.22
C VAL A 217 -9.16 -3.45 -5.21
N ALA A 218 -9.50 -3.45 -6.50
CA ALA A 218 -8.50 -3.48 -7.55
C ALA A 218 -8.01 -2.05 -7.81
N HIS A 219 -6.75 -1.79 -7.50
CA HIS A 219 -6.10 -0.50 -7.69
C HIS A 219 -5.19 -0.53 -8.91
N PHE A 220 -5.62 0.12 -9.99
CA PHE A 220 -4.84 0.30 -11.20
C PHE A 220 -4.03 1.57 -11.10
N ARG A 221 -2.75 1.53 -11.51
CA ARG A 221 -1.82 2.65 -11.42
C ARG A 221 -1.00 2.77 -12.68
N LEU A 222 -0.84 4.00 -13.17
CA LEU A 222 0.20 4.32 -14.15
C LEU A 222 1.50 4.62 -13.41
N LEU A 223 2.45 3.72 -13.52
CA LEU A 223 3.77 3.89 -12.90
C LEU A 223 4.59 4.89 -13.72
N GLY A 224 5.03 5.95 -13.11
CA GLY A 224 5.80 6.99 -13.79
C GLY A 224 6.88 7.62 -12.93
N ASP A 225 6.56 8.09 -11.73
CA ASP A 225 7.50 8.77 -10.83
C ASP A 225 7.46 8.10 -9.45
N ASP A 226 8.61 7.66 -8.96
CA ASP A 226 8.76 7.03 -7.64
C ASP A 226 8.31 7.92 -6.49
N ARG A 227 8.35 9.25 -6.70
CA ARG A 227 7.91 10.23 -5.69
C ARG A 227 6.42 10.17 -5.39
N ARG A 228 5.61 9.54 -6.25
CA ARG A 228 4.16 9.44 -6.10
C ARG A 228 3.70 8.11 -5.52
N LEU A 229 4.60 7.19 -5.27
CA LEU A 229 4.27 5.95 -4.59
C LEU A 229 3.60 6.24 -3.24
N PRO A 230 2.55 5.50 -2.87
CA PRO A 230 2.01 4.30 -3.48
C PRO A 230 0.97 4.54 -4.60
N TYR A 231 0.79 5.78 -5.04
CA TYR A 231 -0.15 6.15 -6.10
C TYR A 231 0.52 6.20 -7.48
N GLY A 232 -0.30 6.30 -8.51
CA GLY A 232 0.15 6.44 -9.89
C GLY A 232 0.41 7.90 -10.28
N THR A 233 0.91 8.10 -11.51
CA THR A 233 1.17 9.41 -12.10
C THR A 233 0.30 9.62 -13.33
N SER A 234 -0.52 10.66 -13.33
CA SER A 234 -1.34 11.05 -14.49
C SER A 234 -0.47 11.36 -15.71
N ILE A 235 -0.97 11.04 -16.91
CA ILE A 235 -0.35 11.49 -18.16
C ILE A 235 -0.38 13.02 -18.28
N LEU A 236 -1.34 13.69 -17.63
CA LEU A 236 -1.50 15.14 -17.63
C LEU A 236 -0.49 15.87 -16.72
N GLU A 237 0.21 15.14 -15.82
CA GLU A 237 1.11 15.76 -14.83
C GLU A 237 2.18 16.63 -15.47
N LYS A 238 2.74 16.19 -16.59
CA LYS A 238 3.79 16.94 -17.31
C LYS A 238 3.26 18.23 -17.92
N ALA A 239 2.00 18.26 -18.33
CA ALA A 239 1.34 19.43 -18.91
C ALA A 239 0.79 20.40 -17.84
N ARG A 240 0.61 19.96 -16.59
CA ARG A 240 -0.03 20.73 -15.51
C ARG A 240 0.63 22.09 -15.25
N ARG A 241 1.96 22.14 -15.27
CA ARG A 241 2.70 23.39 -15.06
C ARG A 241 2.43 24.41 -16.18
N ILE A 242 2.44 23.95 -17.43
CA ILE A 242 2.19 24.81 -18.60
C ILE A 242 0.77 25.32 -18.59
N TRP A 243 -0.18 24.46 -18.26
CA TRP A 243 -1.60 24.81 -18.13
C TRP A 243 -1.81 25.90 -17.07
N LYS A 244 -1.19 25.79 -15.88
CA LYS A 244 -1.26 26.86 -14.86
C LYS A 244 -0.68 28.18 -15.34
N GLN A 245 0.40 28.16 -16.11
CA GLN A 245 0.99 29.36 -16.70
C GLN A 245 0.07 29.98 -17.74
N LEU A 246 -0.63 29.16 -18.53
CA LEU A 246 -1.62 29.63 -19.49
C LEU A 246 -2.76 30.37 -18.81
N LEU A 247 -3.36 29.77 -17.76
CA LEU A 247 -4.43 30.41 -16.99
C LEU A 247 -3.99 31.76 -16.42
N LEU A 248 -2.80 31.84 -15.82
CA LEU A 248 -2.27 33.09 -15.30
C LEU A 248 -2.07 34.15 -16.41
N SER A 249 -1.70 33.73 -17.63
CA SER A 249 -1.54 34.63 -18.76
C SER A 249 -2.88 35.16 -19.28
N GLU A 250 -3.90 34.31 -19.29
CA GLU A 250 -5.27 34.69 -19.65
C GLU A 250 -5.84 35.71 -18.66
N ASP A 251 -5.69 35.45 -17.36
CA ASP A 251 -6.12 36.36 -16.28
C ASP A 251 -5.39 37.72 -16.34
N ALA A 252 -4.13 37.73 -16.78
CA ALA A 252 -3.34 38.97 -16.89
C ALA A 252 -3.69 39.79 -18.15
N MET A 253 -4.40 39.21 -19.12
CA MET A 253 -4.82 39.90 -20.35
C MET A 253 -6.25 40.50 -20.26
N LEU A 254 -6.97 40.14 -19.19
CA LEU A 254 -8.32 40.69 -18.90
C LEU A 254 -8.21 41.93 -18.01
#